data_04656c603d25ccff87a29d36c4064ab4
#
_entry.id   04656c603d25ccff87a29d36c4064ab4
#
_cell.length_a   1.000
_cell.length_b   1.000
_cell.length_c   1.000
_cell.angle_alpha   90.00
_cell.angle_beta   90.00
_cell.angle_gamma   90.00
#
_symmetry.space_group_name_H-M   'P 1'
#
loop_
_entity.id
_entity.type
_entity.pdbx_description
1 polymer ?
#
loop_
_entity_poly.entity_id
_entity_poly.type
_entity_poly.pdbx_seq_one_letter_code
_entity_poly.pdbx_strand_id
1 'polypeptide(L)'
;VRTELRASEEMGLPVDEVGAFVLEHERIPFVTYPYEWSFDMLRDAALLALDLLAESLEAGYSLKDATPFNVQFVAGKPVWIDILSFEPYREGQPWVGYSQFCSTCLYPLLLASHLGLEFQSLLRGTLTGVSATDAAKLFRWTDVRRRGVLLHVFVAARLQRSFGQSQKEVSREVKRAGVSRASLLNLARGLKRLVAGLAYREADSVWADYVDRQSYDSTDLQRKKDFVQGAVRQQRPQHLWDLGCNTGEYSDLAAETAELVVSFDIDPAAINRLYLSQKAGKRSPKLQPIVGDLTNPSPNLGWALAERRSWLERGKPDFFLGLALVHHLAIGGNIPLAEVVAFLRRVAPAGVVEFVSKDDDLVRQMLANREDVFEDYGKASFEALLARDFAIERQFDLKGGTRTIYALGPKA
;
A
#
# COMPACT_ATOMS: atom_id res chain seq x y z
N VAL A 1 -11.41 3.06 13.79
CA VAL A 1 -12.12 1.76 13.80
C VAL A 1 -13.22 1.80 14.84
N ARG A 2 -14.38 1.19 14.54
CA ARG A 2 -15.45 1.04 15.53
C ARG A 2 -14.93 0.21 16.71
N THR A 3 -15.17 0.71 17.93
CA THR A 3 -14.67 0.11 19.15
C THR A 3 -15.77 0.08 20.19
N GLU A 4 -15.96 -1.06 20.86
CA GLU A 4 -16.93 -1.23 21.93
C GLU A 4 -16.23 -1.71 23.20
N LEU A 5 -16.61 -1.15 24.34
CA LEU A 5 -16.17 -1.61 25.65
C LEU A 5 -17.06 -2.80 26.07
N ARG A 6 -16.45 -3.94 26.36
CA ARG A 6 -17.14 -5.16 26.79
C ARG A 6 -16.66 -5.60 28.17
N ALA A 7 -17.53 -6.18 28.96
CA ALA A 7 -17.11 -6.88 30.18
C ALA A 7 -16.40 -8.19 29.79
N SER A 8 -15.25 -8.48 30.44
CA SER A 8 -14.47 -9.68 30.13
C SER A 8 -15.27 -10.96 30.40
N GLU A 9 -16.11 -10.95 31.44
CA GLU A 9 -17.02 -12.07 31.80
C GLU A 9 -18.02 -12.38 30.66
N GLU A 10 -18.58 -11.35 30.01
CA GLU A 10 -19.53 -11.52 28.90
C GLU A 10 -18.88 -12.18 27.69
N MET A 11 -17.56 -12.03 27.54
CA MET A 11 -16.78 -12.63 26.45
C MET A 11 -16.14 -13.97 26.82
N GLY A 12 -16.36 -14.47 28.04
CA GLY A 12 -15.77 -15.71 28.53
C GLY A 12 -14.26 -15.63 28.73
N LEU A 13 -13.72 -14.41 28.94
CA LEU A 13 -12.30 -14.19 29.18
C LEU A 13 -11.96 -14.19 30.68
N PRO A 14 -10.79 -14.73 31.08
CA PRO A 14 -10.37 -14.76 32.48
C PRO A 14 -10.07 -13.33 32.98
N VAL A 15 -10.87 -12.82 33.90
CA VAL A 15 -10.74 -11.45 34.45
C VAL A 15 -9.37 -11.24 35.12
N ASP A 16 -8.83 -12.24 35.78
CA ASP A 16 -7.53 -12.19 36.45
C ASP A 16 -6.35 -12.00 35.49
N GLU A 17 -6.51 -12.41 34.22
CA GLU A 17 -5.48 -12.33 33.19
C GLU A 17 -5.62 -11.07 32.33
N VAL A 18 -6.86 -10.66 31.98
CA VAL A 18 -7.12 -9.59 30.99
C VAL A 18 -7.75 -8.33 31.59
N GLY A 19 -8.10 -8.36 32.90
CA GLY A 19 -8.81 -7.29 33.57
C GLY A 19 -10.34 -7.36 33.38
N ALA A 20 -11.08 -6.46 34.04
CA ALA A 20 -12.54 -6.49 34.07
C ALA A 20 -13.20 -6.12 32.75
N PHE A 21 -12.50 -5.40 31.88
CA PHE A 21 -13.02 -4.91 30.61
C PHE A 21 -12.01 -5.11 29.48
N VAL A 22 -12.53 -5.36 28.29
CA VAL A 22 -11.78 -5.45 27.04
C VAL A 22 -12.37 -4.50 25.99
N LEU A 23 -11.54 -4.08 25.05
CA LEU A 23 -11.96 -3.31 23.89
C LEU A 23 -12.12 -4.25 22.71
N GLU A 24 -13.35 -4.38 22.23
CA GLU A 24 -13.63 -5.10 21.00
C GLU A 24 -13.57 -4.15 19.81
N HIS A 25 -12.70 -4.45 18.85
CA HIS A 25 -12.53 -3.66 17.63
C HIS A 25 -13.14 -4.37 16.43
N GLU A 26 -13.77 -3.61 15.55
CA GLU A 26 -14.16 -4.10 14.23
C GLU A 26 -12.93 -4.63 13.49
N ARG A 27 -13.04 -5.83 12.94
CA ARG A 27 -11.92 -6.49 12.24
C ARG A 27 -11.59 -5.73 10.95
N ILE A 28 -10.31 -5.41 10.76
CA ILE A 28 -9.78 -4.91 9.50
C ILE A 28 -9.70 -6.06 8.50
N PRO A 29 -10.34 -5.96 7.33
CA PRO A 29 -10.41 -7.05 6.36
C PRO A 29 -9.03 -7.48 5.83
N PHE A 30 -8.15 -6.52 5.55
CA PHE A 30 -6.76 -6.75 5.15
C PHE A 30 -5.86 -5.67 5.72
N VAL A 31 -4.86 -6.08 6.50
CA VAL A 31 -3.89 -5.16 7.09
C VAL A 31 -2.88 -4.71 6.04
N THR A 32 -2.65 -3.40 5.96
CA THR A 32 -1.66 -2.79 5.06
C THR A 32 -0.64 -1.98 5.85
N TYR A 33 0.50 -1.72 5.24
CA TYR A 33 1.56 -0.94 5.87
C TYR A 33 1.89 0.32 5.06
N PRO A 34 2.39 1.40 5.68
CA PRO A 34 2.66 2.68 4.99
C PRO A 34 3.58 2.56 3.76
N TYR A 35 4.47 1.59 3.74
CA TYR A 35 5.35 1.31 2.59
C TYR A 35 4.65 0.55 1.44
N GLU A 36 3.37 0.27 1.57
CA GLU A 36 2.50 -0.33 0.54
C GLU A 36 1.43 0.66 0.05
N TRP A 37 1.48 1.91 0.52
CA TRP A 37 0.47 2.90 0.20
C TRP A 37 0.91 3.80 -0.96
N SER A 38 -0.06 4.29 -1.71
CA SER A 38 0.16 5.36 -2.66
C SER A 38 0.33 6.71 -1.95
N PHE A 39 0.72 7.73 -2.72
CA PHE A 39 0.92 9.09 -2.19
C PHE A 39 -0.32 9.62 -1.45
N ASP A 40 -1.49 9.56 -2.11
CA ASP A 40 -2.72 10.10 -1.53
C ASP A 40 -3.22 9.28 -0.34
N MET A 41 -2.93 7.98 -0.26
CA MET A 41 -3.18 7.18 0.95
C MET A 41 -2.33 7.69 2.12
N LEU A 42 -1.02 7.87 1.95
CA LEU A 42 -0.17 8.40 3.01
C LEU A 42 -0.56 9.84 3.39
N ARG A 43 -0.95 10.68 2.41
CA ARG A 43 -1.45 12.03 2.66
C ARG A 43 -2.72 12.02 3.49
N ASP A 44 -3.68 11.16 3.17
CA ASP A 44 -4.94 11.05 3.91
C ASP A 44 -4.73 10.50 5.33
N ALA A 45 -3.82 9.54 5.51
CA ALA A 45 -3.41 9.07 6.84
C ALA A 45 -2.77 10.19 7.69
N ALA A 46 -1.91 11.01 7.07
CA ALA A 46 -1.31 12.16 7.74
C ALA A 46 -2.36 13.23 8.11
N LEU A 47 -3.33 13.48 7.23
CA LEU A 47 -4.43 14.41 7.52
C LEU A 47 -5.31 13.91 8.67
N LEU A 48 -5.64 12.61 8.70
CA LEU A 48 -6.37 11.99 9.80
C LEU A 48 -5.63 12.16 11.14
N ALA A 49 -4.32 11.91 11.18
CA ALA A 49 -3.52 12.09 12.40
C ALA A 49 -3.54 13.54 12.91
N LEU A 50 -3.50 14.52 11.99
CA LEU A 50 -3.55 15.94 12.37
C LEU A 50 -4.94 16.39 12.83
N ASP A 51 -6.01 15.82 12.25
CA ASP A 51 -7.38 16.05 12.71
C ASP A 51 -7.59 15.46 14.11
N LEU A 52 -7.16 14.22 14.33
CA LEU A 52 -7.20 13.58 15.65
C LEU A 52 -6.37 14.34 16.69
N LEU A 53 -5.19 14.87 16.33
CA LEU A 53 -4.42 15.73 17.22
C LEU A 53 -5.21 16.98 17.63
N ALA A 54 -5.84 17.65 16.67
CA ALA A 54 -6.60 18.88 16.96
C ALA A 54 -7.82 18.58 17.85
N GLU A 55 -8.61 17.56 17.50
CA GLU A 55 -9.79 17.13 18.26
C GLU A 55 -9.42 16.64 19.67
N SER A 56 -8.33 15.88 19.81
CA SER A 56 -7.87 15.39 21.10
C SER A 56 -7.41 16.55 22.00
N LEU A 57 -6.70 17.55 21.46
CA LEU A 57 -6.29 18.74 22.22
C LEU A 57 -7.51 19.54 22.72
N GLU A 58 -8.58 19.64 21.93
CA GLU A 58 -9.82 20.29 22.35
C GLU A 58 -10.52 19.51 23.47
N ALA A 59 -10.42 18.18 23.45
CA ALA A 59 -10.95 17.27 24.46
C ALA A 59 -10.05 17.11 25.70
N GLY A 60 -8.89 17.77 25.77
CA GLY A 60 -7.97 17.67 26.91
C GLY A 60 -6.96 16.51 26.83
N TYR A 61 -6.78 15.94 25.65
CA TYR A 61 -5.80 14.88 25.37
C TYR A 61 -4.80 15.33 24.31
N SER A 62 -3.72 14.58 24.13
CA SER A 62 -2.73 14.76 23.06
C SER A 62 -2.43 13.43 22.38
N LEU A 63 -2.15 13.47 21.09
CA LEU A 63 -1.72 12.32 20.30
C LEU A 63 -0.20 12.15 20.48
N LYS A 64 0.23 11.20 21.32
CA LYS A 64 1.65 10.96 21.62
C LYS A 64 2.35 10.09 20.56
N ASP A 65 1.61 9.19 19.91
CA ASP A 65 2.13 8.28 18.86
C ASP A 65 1.43 8.58 17.53
N ALA A 66 2.09 9.37 16.69
CA ALA A 66 1.54 9.89 15.43
C ALA A 66 2.12 9.18 14.19
N THR A 67 2.41 7.90 14.32
CA THR A 67 2.89 7.08 13.20
C THR A 67 1.75 6.66 12.27
N PRO A 68 1.97 6.60 10.94
CA PRO A 68 0.99 6.05 10.01
C PRO A 68 0.77 4.54 10.17
N PHE A 69 1.62 3.82 10.93
CA PHE A 69 1.38 2.42 11.29
C PHE A 69 0.15 2.22 12.17
N ASN A 70 -0.34 3.30 12.81
CA ASN A 70 -1.59 3.32 13.57
C ASN A 70 -2.83 3.60 12.70
N VAL A 71 -2.67 3.60 11.38
CA VAL A 71 -3.75 3.80 10.40
C VAL A 71 -3.91 2.56 9.53
N GLN A 72 -5.15 2.23 9.22
CA GLN A 72 -5.51 1.25 8.20
C GLN A 72 -6.49 1.86 7.21
N PHE A 73 -6.72 1.18 6.08
CA PHE A 73 -7.69 1.62 5.09
C PHE A 73 -8.85 0.62 5.02
N VAL A 74 -10.07 1.15 5.12
CA VAL A 74 -11.32 0.38 4.97
C VAL A 74 -12.22 1.12 3.99
N ALA A 75 -12.65 0.46 2.93
CA ALA A 75 -13.51 1.03 1.90
C ALA A 75 -12.98 2.39 1.35
N GLY A 76 -11.67 2.50 1.11
CA GLY A 76 -11.01 3.70 0.59
C GLY A 76 -10.89 4.85 1.59
N LYS A 77 -11.11 4.61 2.89
CA LYS A 77 -11.01 5.62 3.95
C LYS A 77 -9.96 5.24 4.98
N PRO A 78 -9.10 6.17 5.42
CA PRO A 78 -8.20 5.93 6.53
C PRO A 78 -8.97 5.82 7.84
N VAL A 79 -8.63 4.83 8.67
CA VAL A 79 -9.18 4.62 10.00
C VAL A 79 -8.06 4.47 11.02
N TRP A 80 -8.18 5.13 12.17
CA TRP A 80 -7.24 5.01 13.27
C TRP A 80 -7.52 3.73 14.05
N ILE A 81 -6.47 2.95 14.38
CA ILE A 81 -6.61 1.63 15.02
C ILE A 81 -6.00 1.54 16.42
N ASP A 82 -5.28 2.57 16.89
CA ASP A 82 -4.62 2.55 18.19
C ASP A 82 -5.16 3.60 19.16
N ILE A 83 -5.95 3.16 20.14
CA ILE A 83 -6.47 4.03 21.21
C ILE A 83 -5.38 4.44 22.18
N LEU A 84 -4.36 3.60 22.39
CA LEU A 84 -3.29 3.87 23.33
C LEU A 84 -2.33 4.97 22.87
N SER A 85 -2.47 5.45 21.64
CA SER A 85 -1.76 6.61 21.09
C SER A 85 -2.13 7.94 21.77
N PHE A 86 -3.20 7.99 22.55
CA PHE A 86 -3.64 9.21 23.23
C PHE A 86 -3.20 9.22 24.69
N GLU A 87 -2.87 10.42 25.20
CA GLU A 87 -2.55 10.66 26.60
C GLU A 87 -3.18 11.98 27.06
N PRO A 88 -3.41 12.19 28.40
CA PRO A 88 -3.86 13.46 28.92
C PRO A 88 -2.92 14.60 28.52
N TYR A 89 -3.49 15.68 27.96
CA TYR A 89 -2.72 16.88 27.63
C TYR A 89 -2.21 17.56 28.90
N ARG A 90 -0.97 18.02 28.87
CA ARG A 90 -0.35 18.81 29.95
C ARG A 90 0.07 20.16 29.40
N GLU A 91 -0.41 21.24 30.02
CA GLU A 91 -0.08 22.61 29.62
C GLU A 91 1.45 22.84 29.67
N GLY A 92 1.96 23.58 28.69
CA GLY A 92 3.38 23.88 28.56
C GLY A 92 4.22 22.78 27.87
N GLN A 93 3.67 21.63 27.57
CA GLN A 93 4.41 20.56 26.88
C GLN A 93 4.28 20.66 25.35
N PRO A 94 5.39 20.45 24.61
CA PRO A 94 5.35 20.34 23.15
C PRO A 94 4.65 19.05 22.72
N TRP A 95 4.21 19.00 21.46
CA TRP A 95 3.69 17.76 20.87
C TRP A 95 4.79 16.71 20.74
N VAL A 96 4.70 15.66 21.53
CA VAL A 96 5.70 14.57 21.56
C VAL A 96 5.78 13.81 20.25
N GLY A 97 4.62 13.60 19.57
CA GLY A 97 4.52 12.91 18.28
C GLY A 97 5.05 13.68 17.07
N TYR A 98 5.48 14.96 17.24
CA TYR A 98 5.88 15.80 16.10
C TYR A 98 7.03 15.21 15.27
N SER A 99 8.10 14.77 15.93
CA SER A 99 9.26 14.20 15.22
C SER A 99 8.92 12.93 14.46
N GLN A 100 8.10 12.07 15.08
CA GLN A 100 7.64 10.83 14.48
C GLN A 100 6.72 11.11 13.27
N PHE A 101 5.74 12.02 13.45
CA PHE A 101 4.89 12.47 12.33
C PHE A 101 5.71 13.03 11.17
N CYS A 102 6.72 13.85 11.44
CA CYS A 102 7.57 14.38 10.39
C CYS A 102 8.35 13.28 9.67
N SER A 103 8.97 12.36 10.39
CA SER A 103 9.81 11.31 9.80
C SER A 103 9.02 10.25 9.03
N THR A 104 7.80 9.93 9.47
CA THR A 104 7.02 8.83 8.89
C THR A 104 5.93 9.29 7.92
N CYS A 105 5.51 10.56 7.98
CA CYS A 105 4.49 11.13 7.09
C CYS A 105 5.01 12.32 6.29
N LEU A 106 5.46 13.40 6.96
CA LEU A 106 5.73 14.67 6.29
C LEU A 106 6.92 14.60 5.34
N TYR A 107 8.08 14.04 5.79
CA TYR A 107 9.26 13.98 4.92
C TYR A 107 9.05 13.06 3.73
N PRO A 108 8.48 11.84 3.85
CA PRO A 108 8.10 11.03 2.71
C PRO A 108 7.21 11.78 1.70
N LEU A 109 6.19 12.49 2.18
CA LEU A 109 5.29 13.28 1.32
C LEU A 109 5.99 14.46 0.64
N LEU A 110 6.89 15.18 1.35
CA LEU A 110 7.69 16.26 0.77
C LEU A 110 8.65 15.75 -0.30
N LEU A 111 9.31 14.60 -0.07
CA LEU A 111 10.21 13.98 -1.04
C LEU A 111 9.46 13.55 -2.30
N ALA A 112 8.32 12.89 -2.15
CA ALA A 112 7.50 12.48 -3.28
C ALA A 112 6.94 13.69 -4.06
N SER A 113 6.37 14.68 -3.35
CA SER A 113 5.75 15.86 -3.98
C SER A 113 6.77 16.78 -4.65
N HIS A 114 7.92 17.00 -4.03
CA HIS A 114 8.88 18.00 -4.50
C HIS A 114 9.98 17.42 -5.38
N LEU A 115 10.40 16.19 -5.14
CA LEU A 115 11.52 15.57 -5.85
C LEU A 115 11.08 14.40 -6.74
N GLY A 116 9.83 13.93 -6.63
CA GLY A 116 9.36 12.73 -7.34
C GLY A 116 10.02 11.44 -6.82
N LEU A 117 10.47 11.42 -5.55
CA LEU A 117 11.06 10.24 -4.93
C LEU A 117 9.97 9.38 -4.29
N GLU A 118 9.86 8.15 -4.75
CA GLU A 118 8.93 7.17 -4.16
C GLU A 118 9.40 6.77 -2.76
N PHE A 119 8.49 6.83 -1.79
CA PHE A 119 8.82 6.67 -0.38
C PHE A 119 8.70 5.22 0.13
N GLN A 120 8.13 4.32 -0.65
CA GLN A 120 7.84 2.94 -0.22
C GLN A 120 9.09 2.21 0.26
N SER A 121 10.17 2.28 -0.51
CA SER A 121 11.47 1.67 -0.14
C SER A 121 12.07 2.29 1.12
N LEU A 122 11.92 3.61 1.30
CA LEU A 122 12.43 4.33 2.47
C LEU A 122 11.68 3.90 3.75
N LEU A 123 10.34 3.83 3.70
CA LEU A 123 9.52 3.42 4.85
C LEU A 123 9.60 1.91 5.13
N ARG A 124 9.87 1.08 4.11
CA ARG A 124 10.10 -0.34 4.30
C ARG A 124 11.43 -0.63 4.98
N GLY A 125 12.46 0.16 4.66
CA GLY A 125 13.82 -0.01 5.19
C GLY A 125 13.99 0.43 6.64
N THR A 126 13.13 1.32 7.14
CA THR A 126 13.23 1.85 8.52
C THR A 126 11.86 2.01 9.15
N LEU A 127 11.69 1.52 10.39
CA LEU A 127 10.46 1.73 11.17
C LEU A 127 10.30 3.19 11.61
N THR A 128 11.40 3.88 11.82
CA THR A 128 11.43 5.28 12.30
C THR A 128 11.24 6.30 11.17
N GLY A 129 11.13 5.85 9.92
CA GLY A 129 10.98 6.70 8.76
C GLY A 129 12.25 7.46 8.36
N VAL A 130 12.11 8.56 7.63
CA VAL A 130 13.20 9.39 7.13
C VAL A 130 13.57 10.42 8.19
N SER A 131 14.83 10.49 8.62
CA SER A 131 15.27 11.52 9.56
C SER A 131 15.30 12.91 8.92
N ALA A 132 15.17 13.98 9.74
CA ALA A 132 15.30 15.36 9.24
C ALA A 132 16.67 15.58 8.58
N THR A 133 17.73 14.97 9.14
CA THR A 133 19.10 15.08 8.62
C THR A 133 19.26 14.39 7.27
N ASP A 134 18.60 13.27 7.04
CA ASP A 134 18.65 12.55 5.76
C ASP A 134 17.76 13.24 4.71
N ALA A 135 16.58 13.68 5.10
CA ALA A 135 15.76 14.53 4.23
C ALA A 135 16.51 15.78 3.76
N ALA A 136 17.23 16.46 4.68
CA ALA A 136 18.01 17.64 4.34
C ALA A 136 19.18 17.37 3.38
N LYS A 137 19.71 16.14 3.32
CA LYS A 137 20.76 15.75 2.33
C LYS A 137 20.17 15.55 0.93
N LEU A 138 18.89 15.18 0.82
CA LEU A 138 18.20 14.94 -0.44
C LEU A 138 17.74 16.24 -1.10
N PHE A 139 17.36 17.26 -0.31
CA PHE A 139 16.98 18.57 -0.82
C PHE A 139 18.21 19.43 -1.12
N ARG A 140 18.16 20.20 -2.24
CA ARG A 140 19.15 21.23 -2.56
C ARG A 140 18.88 22.50 -1.74
N TRP A 141 19.90 23.33 -1.55
CA TRP A 141 19.73 24.64 -0.93
C TRP A 141 18.70 25.53 -1.64
N THR A 142 18.56 25.39 -2.95
CA THR A 142 17.55 26.09 -3.75
C THR A 142 16.11 25.68 -3.41
N ASP A 143 15.91 24.49 -2.83
CA ASP A 143 14.59 23.96 -2.51
C ASP A 143 13.98 24.58 -1.22
N VAL A 144 14.71 25.46 -0.51
CA VAL A 144 14.22 26.19 0.67
C VAL A 144 12.96 27.00 0.39
N ARG A 145 12.73 27.38 -0.89
CA ARG A 145 11.53 28.09 -1.33
C ARG A 145 10.29 27.20 -1.43
N ARG A 146 10.48 25.89 -1.46
CA ARG A 146 9.36 24.93 -1.52
C ARG A 146 8.66 24.88 -0.16
N ARG A 147 7.33 24.77 -0.19
CA ARG A 147 6.50 24.76 1.02
C ARG A 147 6.96 23.66 1.99
N GLY A 148 7.16 24.04 3.25
CA GLY A 148 7.53 23.13 4.32
C GLY A 148 9.02 22.77 4.41
N VAL A 149 9.80 22.93 3.33
CA VAL A 149 11.21 22.47 3.28
C VAL A 149 12.11 23.29 4.22
N LEU A 150 12.04 24.63 4.20
CA LEU A 150 12.89 25.44 5.08
C LEU A 150 12.65 25.10 6.54
N LEU A 151 11.41 25.17 7.02
CA LEU A 151 11.07 25.06 8.42
C LEU A 151 11.16 23.59 8.93
N HIS A 152 10.50 22.68 8.23
CA HIS A 152 10.35 21.31 8.72
C HIS A 152 11.51 20.39 8.32
N VAL A 153 12.36 20.77 7.35
CA VAL A 153 13.53 19.97 6.94
C VAL A 153 14.81 20.62 7.40
N PHE A 154 15.18 21.80 6.87
CA PHE A 154 16.49 22.39 7.15
C PHE A 154 16.64 22.91 8.58
N VAL A 155 15.65 23.65 9.11
CA VAL A 155 15.68 24.14 10.50
C VAL A 155 15.60 22.95 11.45
N ALA A 156 14.72 21.98 11.22
CA ALA A 156 14.62 20.76 12.03
C ALA A 156 15.92 19.94 12.03
N ALA A 157 16.57 19.75 10.86
CA ALA A 157 17.86 19.07 10.76
C ALA A 157 18.97 19.80 11.53
N ARG A 158 18.99 21.15 11.47
CA ARG A 158 19.94 21.95 12.24
C ARG A 158 19.74 21.77 13.75
N LEU A 159 18.50 21.86 14.21
CA LEU A 159 18.16 21.65 15.61
C LEU A 159 18.55 20.23 16.06
N GLN A 160 18.20 19.21 15.31
CA GLN A 160 18.53 17.81 15.63
C GLN A 160 20.05 17.59 15.78
N ARG A 161 20.88 18.22 14.94
CA ARG A 161 22.36 18.15 15.06
C ARG A 161 22.87 18.89 16.30
N SER A 162 22.32 20.07 16.61
CA SER A 162 22.71 20.86 17.77
C SER A 162 22.32 20.18 19.09
N PHE A 163 21.24 19.44 19.09
CA PHE A 163 20.68 18.79 20.28
C PHE A 163 21.14 17.34 20.49
N GLY A 164 21.83 16.74 19.52
CA GLY A 164 22.45 15.41 19.66
C GLY A 164 23.48 15.35 20.80
N GLN A 165 23.85 16.49 21.39
CA GLN A 165 24.78 16.60 22.53
C GLN A 165 24.11 16.78 23.90
N SER A 166 22.81 17.16 23.99
CA SER A 166 22.15 17.34 25.31
C SER A 166 20.62 17.31 25.26
N GLN A 167 20.03 16.11 25.22
CA GLN A 167 18.58 15.90 25.27
C GLN A 167 17.90 16.51 26.53
N LYS A 168 18.66 16.67 27.63
CA LYS A 168 18.17 17.27 28.90
C LYS A 168 18.03 18.78 28.83
N GLU A 169 18.91 19.49 28.12
CA GLU A 169 18.87 20.96 28.00
C GLU A 169 17.72 21.41 27.10
N VAL A 170 17.47 20.68 25.97
CA VAL A 170 16.33 20.94 25.09
C VAL A 170 15.00 20.81 25.81
N SER A 171 14.82 19.74 26.58
CA SER A 171 13.60 19.53 27.36
C SER A 171 13.38 20.66 28.39
N ARG A 172 14.46 21.26 28.93
CA ARG A 172 14.39 22.40 29.84
C ARG A 172 14.06 23.70 29.13
N GLU A 173 14.65 23.99 27.97
CA GLU A 173 14.37 25.20 27.20
C GLU A 173 12.97 25.21 26.60
N VAL A 174 12.52 24.08 26.03
CA VAL A 174 11.16 23.93 25.54
C VAL A 174 10.12 24.04 26.64
N LYS A 175 10.38 23.46 27.84
CA LYS A 175 9.54 23.65 29.02
C LYS A 175 9.53 25.11 29.51
N ARG A 176 10.66 25.84 29.38
CA ARG A 176 10.74 27.29 29.72
C ARG A 176 9.96 28.16 28.72
N ALA A 177 9.92 27.78 27.45
CA ALA A 177 9.20 28.50 26.39
C ALA A 177 7.66 28.41 26.54
N GLY A 178 7.14 27.43 27.26
CA GLY A 178 5.71 27.23 27.56
C GLY A 178 4.87 27.15 26.31
N VAL A 179 4.72 25.94 25.71
CA VAL A 179 3.91 25.76 24.50
C VAL A 179 2.43 25.67 24.89
N SER A 180 1.65 26.71 24.62
CA SER A 180 0.22 26.69 24.90
C SER A 180 -0.56 25.74 23.99
N ARG A 181 -1.71 25.25 24.49
CA ARG A 181 -2.66 24.46 23.69
C ARG A 181 -3.03 25.16 22.37
N ALA A 182 -3.23 26.49 22.42
CA ALA A 182 -3.52 27.29 21.22
C ALA A 182 -2.36 27.23 20.20
N SER A 183 -1.10 27.24 20.66
CA SER A 183 0.08 27.09 19.82
C SER A 183 0.14 25.72 19.14
N LEU A 184 -0.21 24.64 19.88
CA LEU A 184 -0.28 23.28 19.30
C LEU A 184 -1.41 23.14 18.28
N LEU A 185 -2.59 23.70 18.53
CA LEU A 185 -3.69 23.75 17.56
C LEU A 185 -3.29 24.52 16.29
N ASN A 186 -2.56 25.63 16.43
CA ASN A 186 -2.05 26.39 15.27
C ASN A 186 -0.98 25.59 14.49
N LEU A 187 -0.12 24.83 15.18
CA LEU A 187 0.84 23.93 14.56
C LEU A 187 0.11 22.82 13.78
N ALA A 188 -0.87 22.13 14.38
CA ALA A 188 -1.67 21.10 13.72
C ALA A 188 -2.38 21.64 12.47
N ARG A 189 -3.05 22.78 12.57
CA ARG A 189 -3.71 23.46 11.44
C ARG A 189 -2.72 23.91 10.36
N GLY A 190 -1.52 24.35 10.75
CA GLY A 190 -0.44 24.72 9.83
C GLY A 190 0.06 23.51 9.02
N LEU A 191 0.36 22.41 9.73
CA LEU A 191 0.76 21.14 9.11
C LEU A 191 -0.34 20.58 8.22
N LYS A 192 -1.60 20.62 8.66
CA LYS A 192 -2.75 20.18 7.84
C LYS A 192 -2.83 20.96 6.53
N ARG A 193 -2.71 22.29 6.56
CA ARG A 193 -2.68 23.11 5.33
C ARG A 193 -1.47 22.80 4.45
N LEU A 194 -0.32 22.51 5.05
CA LEU A 194 0.87 22.10 4.31
C LEU A 194 0.63 20.77 3.61
N VAL A 195 0.26 19.72 4.34
CA VAL A 195 0.03 18.35 3.82
C VAL A 195 -1.08 18.34 2.77
N ALA A 196 -2.21 19.00 3.02
CA ALA A 196 -3.32 19.11 2.07
C ALA A 196 -2.93 19.80 0.75
N GLY A 197 -1.94 20.70 0.80
CA GLY A 197 -1.43 21.41 -0.37
C GLY A 197 -0.31 20.69 -1.14
N LEU A 198 0.13 19.51 -0.67
CA LEU A 198 1.08 18.67 -1.41
C LEU A 198 0.35 17.88 -2.50
N ALA A 199 0.94 17.83 -3.68
CA ALA A 199 0.44 17.06 -4.80
C ALA A 199 1.44 15.96 -5.17
N TYR A 200 0.93 14.82 -5.58
CA TYR A 200 1.75 13.75 -6.12
C TYR A 200 2.41 14.23 -7.42
N ARG A 201 3.70 14.07 -7.50
CA ARG A 201 4.45 14.27 -8.73
C ARG A 201 4.64 12.91 -9.38
N GLU A 202 3.75 12.58 -10.30
CA GLU A 202 3.94 11.37 -11.11
C GLU A 202 5.32 11.47 -11.78
N ALA A 203 6.20 10.52 -11.48
CA ALA A 203 7.37 10.29 -12.31
C ALA A 203 6.88 9.86 -13.70
N ASP A 204 7.66 10.12 -14.74
CA ASP A 204 7.34 9.60 -16.08
C ASP A 204 7.22 8.08 -15.98
N SER A 205 6.01 7.59 -15.75
CA SER A 205 5.73 6.18 -15.57
C SER A 205 5.74 5.52 -16.94
N VAL A 206 6.63 4.55 -17.11
CA VAL A 206 6.66 3.67 -18.30
C VAL A 206 5.31 2.94 -18.46
N TRP A 207 4.53 2.82 -17.36
CA TRP A 207 3.27 2.09 -17.28
C TRP A 207 2.03 2.98 -17.50
N ALA A 208 2.15 4.30 -17.38
CA ALA A 208 1.03 5.23 -17.59
C ALA A 208 0.50 5.15 -19.04
N ASP A 209 1.42 4.96 -20.00
CA ASP A 209 1.10 4.77 -21.43
C ASP A 209 0.65 3.32 -21.75
N TYR A 210 0.70 2.40 -20.79
CA TYR A 210 0.38 0.99 -21.03
C TYR A 210 -1.11 0.78 -21.32
N VAL A 211 -2.00 1.58 -20.74
CA VAL A 211 -3.45 1.53 -21.00
C VAL A 211 -3.75 1.92 -22.45
N ASP A 212 -3.04 2.92 -22.99
CA ASP A 212 -3.22 3.36 -24.39
C ASP A 212 -2.57 2.42 -25.41
N ARG A 213 -1.60 1.60 -24.97
CA ARG A 213 -0.89 0.63 -25.82
C ARG A 213 -1.52 -0.77 -25.83
N GLN A 214 -2.64 -0.99 -25.14
CA GLN A 214 -3.32 -2.29 -25.19
C GLN A 214 -3.84 -2.54 -26.61
N SER A 215 -3.12 -3.39 -27.33
CA SER A 215 -3.43 -3.82 -28.70
C SER A 215 -4.63 -4.77 -28.78
N TYR A 216 -5.61 -4.66 -27.90
CA TYR A 216 -6.86 -5.41 -28.03
C TYR A 216 -7.82 -4.66 -28.94
N ASP A 217 -8.49 -5.38 -29.82
CA ASP A 217 -9.70 -4.84 -30.39
C ASP A 217 -10.83 -4.82 -29.33
N SER A 218 -11.87 -4.04 -29.57
CA SER A 218 -12.98 -3.89 -28.62
C SER A 218 -13.70 -5.22 -28.33
N THR A 219 -13.69 -6.14 -29.29
CA THR A 219 -14.33 -7.46 -29.20
C THR A 219 -13.54 -8.39 -28.28
N ASP A 220 -12.22 -8.45 -28.44
CA ASP A 220 -11.35 -9.25 -27.59
C ASP A 220 -11.33 -8.74 -26.15
N LEU A 221 -11.36 -7.41 -25.95
CA LEU A 221 -11.46 -6.82 -24.64
C LEU A 221 -12.76 -7.23 -23.91
N GLN A 222 -13.90 -7.17 -24.61
CA GLN A 222 -15.17 -7.60 -24.04
C GLN A 222 -15.18 -9.10 -23.72
N ARG A 223 -14.68 -9.93 -24.62
CA ARG A 223 -14.58 -11.39 -24.39
C ARG A 223 -13.69 -11.72 -23.19
N LYS A 224 -12.57 -10.98 -23.02
CA LYS A 224 -11.70 -11.12 -21.86
C LYS A 224 -12.44 -10.78 -20.58
N LYS A 225 -13.20 -9.66 -20.56
CA LYS A 225 -14.03 -9.27 -19.41
C LYS A 225 -15.07 -10.33 -19.07
N ASP A 226 -15.79 -10.82 -20.08
CA ASP A 226 -16.82 -11.85 -19.91
C ASP A 226 -16.24 -13.16 -19.37
N PHE A 227 -15.05 -13.55 -19.85
CA PHE A 227 -14.35 -14.74 -19.37
C PHE A 227 -13.95 -14.63 -17.91
N VAL A 228 -13.31 -13.51 -17.54
CA VAL A 228 -12.88 -13.23 -16.14
C VAL A 228 -14.10 -13.16 -15.23
N GLN A 229 -15.11 -12.39 -15.60
CA GLN A 229 -16.33 -12.26 -14.82
C GLN A 229 -17.06 -13.61 -14.64
N GLY A 230 -17.12 -14.42 -15.70
CA GLY A 230 -17.68 -15.77 -15.65
C GLY A 230 -16.94 -16.69 -14.68
N ALA A 231 -15.60 -16.64 -14.66
CA ALA A 231 -14.79 -17.42 -13.73
C ALA A 231 -14.99 -16.97 -12.28
N VAL A 232 -14.98 -15.66 -12.01
CA VAL A 232 -15.20 -15.09 -10.67
C VAL A 232 -16.62 -15.42 -10.17
N ARG A 233 -17.64 -15.31 -11.02
CA ARG A 233 -19.03 -15.65 -10.65
C ARG A 233 -19.23 -17.14 -10.35
N GLN A 234 -18.50 -18.01 -11.04
CA GLN A 234 -18.53 -19.46 -10.81
C GLN A 234 -17.93 -19.81 -9.45
N GLN A 235 -16.78 -19.21 -9.11
CA GLN A 235 -16.04 -19.53 -7.87
C GLN A 235 -16.56 -18.78 -6.63
N ARG A 236 -17.16 -17.59 -6.81
CA ARG A 236 -17.68 -16.73 -5.74
C ARG A 236 -16.68 -16.54 -4.59
N PRO A 237 -15.48 -16.01 -4.88
CA PRO A 237 -14.43 -15.92 -3.88
C PRO A 237 -14.81 -14.99 -2.73
N GLN A 238 -14.40 -15.36 -1.52
CA GLN A 238 -14.47 -14.45 -0.38
C GLN A 238 -13.34 -13.42 -0.47
N HIS A 239 -12.11 -13.88 -0.72
CA HIS A 239 -10.94 -13.02 -0.87
C HIS A 239 -10.28 -13.28 -2.23
N LEU A 240 -10.16 -12.23 -3.02
CA LEU A 240 -9.51 -12.28 -4.33
C LEU A 240 -8.28 -11.37 -4.33
N TRP A 241 -7.17 -11.85 -4.91
CA TRP A 241 -6.01 -11.01 -5.19
C TRP A 241 -5.89 -10.75 -6.69
N ASP A 242 -5.85 -9.46 -7.07
CA ASP A 242 -5.57 -9.03 -8.44
C ASP A 242 -4.10 -8.62 -8.53
N LEU A 243 -3.31 -9.46 -9.18
CA LEU A 243 -1.85 -9.35 -9.27
C LEU A 243 -1.46 -8.62 -10.55
N GLY A 244 -1.04 -7.37 -10.44
CA GLY A 244 -0.80 -6.46 -11.56
C GLY A 244 -2.10 -5.79 -12.01
N CYS A 245 -2.82 -5.18 -11.06
CA CYS A 245 -4.16 -4.65 -11.29
C CYS A 245 -4.23 -3.39 -12.15
N ASN A 246 -3.09 -2.70 -12.37
CA ASN A 246 -3.04 -1.38 -12.99
C ASN A 246 -4.01 -0.41 -12.29
N THR A 247 -4.93 0.23 -13.00
CA THR A 247 -5.95 1.14 -12.46
C THR A 247 -7.22 0.43 -11.94
N GLY A 248 -7.18 -0.90 -11.78
CA GLY A 248 -8.19 -1.70 -11.10
C GLY A 248 -9.45 -2.02 -11.91
N GLU A 249 -9.40 -2.07 -13.23
CA GLU A 249 -10.57 -2.39 -14.05
C GLU A 249 -11.09 -3.80 -13.77
N TYR A 250 -10.22 -4.81 -13.73
CA TYR A 250 -10.59 -6.19 -13.41
C TYR A 250 -10.81 -6.41 -11.92
N SER A 251 -10.14 -5.66 -11.06
CA SER A 251 -10.43 -5.63 -9.62
C SER A 251 -11.87 -5.20 -9.37
N ASP A 252 -12.34 -4.13 -10.02
CA ASP A 252 -13.70 -3.62 -9.85
C ASP A 252 -14.75 -4.60 -10.37
N LEU A 253 -14.49 -5.21 -11.53
CA LEU A 253 -15.32 -6.28 -12.10
C LEU A 253 -15.40 -7.49 -11.15
N ALA A 254 -14.29 -7.89 -10.55
CA ALA A 254 -14.25 -8.99 -9.59
C ALA A 254 -15.03 -8.66 -8.30
N ALA A 255 -14.99 -7.40 -7.85
CA ALA A 255 -15.65 -6.92 -6.64
C ALA A 255 -17.19 -6.95 -6.73
N GLU A 256 -17.77 -7.14 -7.93
CA GLU A 256 -19.21 -7.39 -8.07
C GLU A 256 -19.64 -8.68 -7.34
N THR A 257 -18.73 -9.65 -7.25
CA THR A 257 -19.01 -10.97 -6.67
C THR A 257 -18.18 -11.25 -5.42
N ALA A 258 -16.88 -10.92 -5.43
CA ALA A 258 -15.97 -11.12 -4.30
C ALA A 258 -16.34 -10.23 -3.11
N GLU A 259 -16.07 -10.68 -1.88
CA GLU A 259 -16.28 -9.86 -0.68
C GLU A 259 -15.14 -8.88 -0.42
N LEU A 260 -13.90 -9.26 -0.77
CA LEU A 260 -12.72 -8.42 -0.70
C LEU A 260 -11.82 -8.67 -1.93
N VAL A 261 -11.36 -7.59 -2.56
CA VAL A 261 -10.36 -7.66 -3.63
C VAL A 261 -9.14 -6.86 -3.24
N VAL A 262 -8.01 -7.54 -3.03
CA VAL A 262 -6.71 -6.87 -2.81
C VAL A 262 -6.04 -6.67 -4.16
N SER A 263 -5.81 -5.41 -4.51
CA SER A 263 -5.37 -4.98 -5.84
C SER A 263 -3.90 -4.53 -5.77
N PHE A 264 -2.99 -5.37 -6.30
CA PHE A 264 -1.55 -5.13 -6.27
C PHE A 264 -1.06 -4.57 -7.59
N ASP A 265 -0.25 -3.53 -7.55
CA ASP A 265 0.54 -3.09 -8.69
C ASP A 265 1.89 -2.50 -8.23
N ILE A 266 2.92 -2.66 -9.06
CA ILE A 266 4.24 -2.09 -8.81
C ILE A 266 4.25 -0.57 -9.02
N ASP A 267 3.34 -0.04 -9.85
CA ASP A 267 3.25 1.37 -10.19
C ASP A 267 2.47 2.17 -9.13
N PRO A 268 3.15 3.00 -8.31
CA PRO A 268 2.49 3.83 -7.32
C PRO A 268 1.47 4.82 -7.93
N ALA A 269 1.68 5.25 -9.19
CA ALA A 269 0.76 6.16 -9.86
C ALA A 269 -0.55 5.46 -10.24
N ALA A 270 -0.48 4.23 -10.74
CA ALA A 270 -1.66 3.41 -11.05
C ALA A 270 -2.50 3.17 -9.79
N ILE A 271 -1.86 2.72 -8.69
CA ILE A 271 -2.52 2.53 -7.39
C ILE A 271 -3.08 3.84 -6.84
N ASN A 272 -2.38 4.96 -7.01
CA ASN A 272 -2.89 6.27 -6.59
C ASN A 272 -4.18 6.66 -7.33
N ARG A 273 -4.24 6.43 -8.65
CA ARG A 273 -5.45 6.66 -9.47
C ARG A 273 -6.59 5.75 -9.03
N LEU A 274 -6.31 4.46 -8.76
CA LEU A 274 -7.28 3.51 -8.24
C LEU A 274 -7.85 3.98 -6.91
N TYR A 275 -6.99 4.34 -5.95
CA TYR A 275 -7.39 4.87 -4.65
C TYR A 275 -8.26 6.12 -4.76
N LEU A 276 -7.84 7.11 -5.55
CA LEU A 276 -8.60 8.34 -5.76
C LEU A 276 -9.96 8.07 -6.41
N SER A 277 -10.03 7.15 -7.37
CA SER A 277 -11.29 6.73 -8.00
C SER A 277 -12.23 6.05 -6.99
N GLN A 278 -11.69 5.19 -6.12
CA GLN A 278 -12.44 4.56 -5.04
C GLN A 278 -12.96 5.60 -4.04
N LYS A 279 -12.09 6.50 -3.59
CA LYS A 279 -12.44 7.60 -2.68
C LYS A 279 -13.55 8.51 -3.24
N ALA A 280 -13.57 8.71 -4.56
CA ALA A 280 -14.61 9.46 -5.28
C ALA A 280 -15.90 8.65 -5.52
N GLY A 281 -16.01 7.41 -5.04
CA GLY A 281 -17.16 6.52 -5.23
C GLY A 281 -17.33 5.99 -6.67
N LYS A 282 -16.27 6.06 -7.48
CA LYS A 282 -16.29 5.56 -8.87
C LYS A 282 -15.82 4.12 -8.99
N ARG A 283 -15.32 3.53 -7.91
CA ARG A 283 -14.88 2.14 -7.80
C ARG A 283 -15.47 1.50 -6.55
N SER A 284 -15.50 0.18 -6.53
CA SER A 284 -16.08 -0.60 -5.42
C SER A 284 -15.40 -0.29 -4.08
N PRO A 285 -16.16 -0.15 -2.98
CA PRO A 285 -15.59 -0.05 -1.63
C PRO A 285 -14.89 -1.33 -1.15
N LYS A 286 -15.10 -2.46 -1.84
CA LYS A 286 -14.48 -3.75 -1.52
C LYS A 286 -13.01 -3.87 -2.00
N LEU A 287 -12.49 -2.86 -2.71
CA LEU A 287 -11.10 -2.87 -3.17
C LEU A 287 -10.15 -2.44 -2.04
N GLN A 288 -9.01 -3.11 -1.96
CA GLN A 288 -7.87 -2.72 -1.13
C GLN A 288 -6.65 -2.50 -2.02
N PRO A 289 -6.40 -1.24 -2.44
CA PRO A 289 -5.25 -0.91 -3.27
C PRO A 289 -3.93 -1.06 -2.52
N ILE A 290 -2.91 -1.63 -3.16
CA ILE A 290 -1.57 -1.87 -2.58
C ILE A 290 -0.50 -1.60 -3.64
N VAL A 291 0.45 -0.75 -3.32
CA VAL A 291 1.71 -0.65 -4.07
C VAL A 291 2.59 -1.83 -3.69
N GLY A 292 2.89 -2.68 -4.66
CA GLY A 292 3.64 -3.89 -4.37
C GLY A 292 4.32 -4.52 -5.58
N ASP A 293 5.62 -4.80 -5.41
CA ASP A 293 6.43 -5.51 -6.39
C ASP A 293 6.35 -7.02 -6.16
N LEU A 294 5.76 -7.76 -7.09
CA LEU A 294 5.64 -9.22 -7.03
C LEU A 294 6.98 -9.94 -7.18
N THR A 295 7.99 -9.28 -7.73
CA THR A 295 9.36 -9.82 -7.79
C THR A 295 10.12 -9.64 -6.47
N ASN A 296 9.64 -8.72 -5.62
CA ASN A 296 10.21 -8.41 -4.32
C ASN A 296 9.10 -8.10 -3.29
N PRO A 297 8.22 -9.07 -2.99
CA PRO A 297 7.07 -8.87 -2.11
C PRO A 297 7.49 -8.47 -0.69
N SER A 298 6.59 -7.83 0.04
CA SER A 298 6.84 -7.47 1.45
C SER A 298 7.08 -8.72 2.29
N PRO A 299 8.30 -8.88 2.86
CA PRO A 299 8.62 -9.99 3.75
C PRO A 299 8.09 -9.72 5.16
N ASN A 300 8.30 -10.67 6.06
CA ASN A 300 8.15 -10.44 7.49
C ASN A 300 9.19 -9.44 8.00
N LEU A 301 8.78 -8.44 8.77
CA LEU A 301 9.62 -7.35 9.25
C LEU A 301 9.40 -7.08 10.74
N GLY A 302 10.31 -6.29 11.32
CA GLY A 302 10.27 -5.85 12.72
C GLY A 302 10.95 -6.82 13.67
N TRP A 303 10.68 -6.67 14.97
CA TRP A 303 11.32 -7.48 15.99
C TRP A 303 11.02 -8.97 15.79
N ALA A 304 12.05 -9.77 15.77
CA ALA A 304 11.99 -11.22 15.52
C ALA A 304 11.24 -11.61 14.24
N LEU A 305 11.15 -10.72 13.23
CA LEU A 305 10.39 -10.89 11.99
C LEU A 305 8.89 -11.16 12.20
N ALA A 306 8.31 -10.69 13.31
CA ALA A 306 6.96 -11.04 13.73
C ALA A 306 5.98 -9.84 13.84
N GLU A 307 6.48 -8.59 13.75
CA GLU A 307 5.62 -7.41 13.92
C GLU A 307 4.79 -7.07 12.67
N ARG A 308 5.38 -7.22 11.49
CA ARG A 308 4.75 -6.90 10.21
C ARG A 308 4.83 -8.11 9.31
N ARG A 309 3.70 -8.77 9.14
CA ARG A 309 3.61 -10.03 8.40
C ARG A 309 3.72 -9.83 6.90
N SER A 310 4.30 -10.80 6.22
CA SER A 310 4.33 -10.87 4.75
C SER A 310 2.93 -10.90 4.14
N TRP A 311 2.81 -10.62 2.85
CA TRP A 311 1.50 -10.69 2.17
C TRP A 311 0.82 -12.02 2.35
N LEU A 312 1.54 -13.14 2.15
CA LEU A 312 1.00 -14.49 2.24
C LEU A 312 0.53 -14.87 3.66
N GLU A 313 0.99 -14.16 4.71
CA GLU A 313 0.59 -14.40 6.10
C GLU A 313 -0.53 -13.48 6.58
N ARG A 314 -0.78 -12.36 5.89
CA ARG A 314 -1.85 -11.40 6.25
C ARG A 314 -3.23 -11.77 5.71
N GLY A 315 -3.29 -12.56 4.68
CA GLY A 315 -4.53 -13.05 4.10
C GLY A 315 -4.23 -14.17 3.12
N LYS A 316 -5.06 -15.18 3.11
CA LYS A 316 -5.02 -16.24 2.11
C LYS A 316 -6.21 -16.00 1.18
N PRO A 317 -5.97 -15.53 -0.05
CA PRO A 317 -7.04 -15.47 -1.03
C PRO A 317 -7.45 -16.90 -1.42
N ASP A 318 -8.69 -17.06 -1.79
CA ASP A 318 -9.23 -18.27 -2.38
C ASP A 318 -9.22 -18.22 -3.91
N PHE A 319 -8.95 -17.03 -4.47
CA PHE A 319 -8.87 -16.81 -5.91
C PHE A 319 -7.85 -15.72 -6.27
N PHE A 320 -7.21 -15.83 -7.44
CA PHE A 320 -6.33 -14.78 -7.97
C PHE A 320 -6.66 -14.41 -9.42
N LEU A 321 -6.33 -13.18 -9.79
CA LEU A 321 -6.19 -12.73 -11.18
C LEU A 321 -4.70 -12.45 -11.45
N GLY A 322 -4.19 -12.92 -12.57
CA GLY A 322 -2.83 -12.67 -13.05
C GLY A 322 -2.87 -12.35 -14.56
N LEU A 323 -3.49 -11.22 -14.91
CA LEU A 323 -3.73 -10.83 -16.29
C LEU A 323 -2.56 -10.03 -16.85
N ALA A 324 -2.06 -10.43 -18.02
CA ALA A 324 -0.88 -9.83 -18.65
C ALA A 324 0.33 -9.69 -17.69
N LEU A 325 0.50 -10.63 -16.76
CA LEU A 325 1.50 -10.59 -15.69
C LEU A 325 2.70 -11.51 -15.95
N VAL A 326 2.46 -12.71 -16.45
CA VAL A 326 3.46 -13.81 -16.50
C VAL A 326 4.75 -13.39 -17.22
N HIS A 327 4.65 -12.70 -18.35
CA HIS A 327 5.81 -12.22 -19.11
C HIS A 327 6.61 -11.15 -18.37
N HIS A 328 5.95 -10.32 -17.53
CA HIS A 328 6.65 -9.35 -16.70
C HIS A 328 7.47 -10.03 -15.60
N LEU A 329 6.95 -11.09 -14.99
CA LEU A 329 7.68 -11.84 -13.98
C LEU A 329 8.78 -12.71 -14.61
N ALA A 330 8.45 -13.47 -15.65
CA ALA A 330 9.39 -14.41 -16.23
C ALA A 330 10.49 -13.71 -17.05
N ILE A 331 10.14 -12.83 -17.97
CA ILE A 331 11.09 -12.15 -18.86
C ILE A 331 11.61 -10.86 -18.19
N GLY A 332 10.70 -10.01 -17.69
CA GLY A 332 11.05 -8.75 -17.04
C GLY A 332 11.84 -8.94 -15.75
N GLY A 333 11.35 -9.80 -14.88
CA GLY A 333 11.92 -10.13 -13.57
C GLY A 333 12.98 -11.24 -13.60
N ASN A 334 13.20 -11.88 -14.75
CA ASN A 334 14.12 -13.03 -14.90
C ASN A 334 13.82 -14.18 -13.92
N ILE A 335 12.53 -14.47 -13.70
CA ILE A 335 12.07 -15.54 -12.80
C ILE A 335 11.74 -16.77 -13.66
N PRO A 336 12.28 -17.97 -13.36
CA PRO A 336 11.93 -19.18 -14.09
C PRO A 336 10.41 -19.39 -14.13
N LEU A 337 9.89 -19.77 -15.30
CA LEU A 337 8.43 -19.93 -15.52
C LEU A 337 7.80 -20.88 -14.50
N ALA A 338 8.52 -21.94 -14.12
CA ALA A 338 8.09 -22.89 -13.10
C ALA A 338 7.89 -22.23 -11.71
N GLU A 339 8.77 -21.29 -11.35
CA GLU A 339 8.67 -20.55 -10.08
C GLU A 339 7.50 -19.57 -10.10
N VAL A 340 7.20 -18.95 -11.27
CA VAL A 340 6.02 -18.10 -11.42
C VAL A 340 4.75 -18.91 -11.17
N VAL A 341 4.60 -20.09 -11.77
CA VAL A 341 3.43 -20.96 -11.57
C VAL A 341 3.35 -21.45 -10.12
N ALA A 342 4.48 -21.86 -9.54
CA ALA A 342 4.54 -22.28 -8.13
C ALA A 342 4.14 -21.15 -7.17
N PHE A 343 4.53 -19.90 -7.47
CA PHE A 343 4.11 -18.74 -6.69
C PHE A 343 2.59 -18.52 -6.77
N LEU A 344 2.00 -18.57 -7.97
CA LEU A 344 0.55 -18.45 -8.15
C LEU A 344 -0.20 -19.53 -7.33
N ARG A 345 0.30 -20.76 -7.31
CA ARG A 345 -0.27 -21.86 -6.50
C ARG A 345 -0.16 -21.61 -5.00
N ARG A 346 0.91 -20.96 -4.55
CA ARG A 346 1.06 -20.53 -3.13
C ARG A 346 0.10 -19.41 -2.78
N VAL A 347 -0.24 -18.53 -3.72
CA VAL A 347 -1.19 -17.42 -3.51
C VAL A 347 -2.59 -17.99 -3.30
N ALA A 348 -3.13 -18.77 -4.25
CA ALA A 348 -4.47 -19.31 -4.12
C ALA A 348 -4.62 -20.65 -4.88
N PRO A 349 -5.60 -21.49 -4.48
CA PRO A 349 -5.86 -22.77 -5.14
C PRO A 349 -6.54 -22.64 -6.51
N ALA A 350 -7.14 -21.48 -6.83
CA ALA A 350 -7.87 -21.21 -8.06
C ALA A 350 -7.59 -19.79 -8.55
N GLY A 351 -7.83 -19.52 -9.84
CA GLY A 351 -7.61 -18.19 -10.38
C GLY A 351 -7.83 -18.09 -11.88
N VAL A 352 -7.58 -16.89 -12.41
CA VAL A 352 -7.48 -16.64 -13.85
C VAL A 352 -6.08 -16.11 -14.14
N VAL A 353 -5.41 -16.74 -15.13
CA VAL A 353 -4.08 -16.30 -15.57
C VAL A 353 -4.06 -16.11 -17.07
N GLU A 354 -3.33 -15.10 -17.54
CA GLU A 354 -3.10 -14.84 -18.96
C GLU A 354 -1.65 -15.11 -19.33
N PHE A 355 -1.44 -15.99 -20.29
CA PHE A 355 -0.15 -16.19 -20.94
C PHE A 355 -0.05 -15.30 -22.18
N VAL A 356 1.07 -14.61 -22.32
CA VAL A 356 1.40 -13.76 -23.46
C VAL A 356 2.63 -14.34 -24.13
N SER A 357 2.51 -14.74 -25.41
CA SER A 357 3.60 -15.41 -26.15
C SER A 357 4.73 -14.44 -26.52
N LYS A 358 5.90 -14.98 -26.90
CA LYS A 358 7.02 -14.17 -27.42
C LYS A 358 6.68 -13.42 -28.72
N ASP A 359 5.64 -13.87 -29.43
CA ASP A 359 5.16 -13.24 -30.66
C ASP A 359 4.30 -12.00 -30.44
N ASP A 360 3.90 -11.73 -29.22
CA ASP A 360 3.21 -10.50 -28.86
C ASP A 360 4.15 -9.29 -28.96
N ASP A 361 3.65 -8.18 -29.50
CA ASP A 361 4.44 -6.98 -29.75
C ASP A 361 5.11 -6.41 -28.47
N LEU A 362 4.43 -6.52 -27.33
CA LEU A 362 4.98 -6.06 -26.04
C LEU A 362 6.14 -6.94 -25.59
N VAL A 363 6.01 -8.26 -25.74
CA VAL A 363 7.10 -9.18 -25.37
C VAL A 363 8.27 -9.04 -26.32
N ARG A 364 8.03 -8.84 -27.64
CA ARG A 364 9.08 -8.51 -28.61
C ARG A 364 9.85 -7.24 -28.23
N GLN A 365 9.14 -6.19 -27.79
CA GLN A 365 9.79 -4.96 -27.29
C GLN A 365 10.63 -5.23 -26.04
N MET A 366 10.17 -6.06 -25.11
CA MET A 366 10.93 -6.43 -23.90
C MET A 366 12.22 -7.20 -24.24
N LEU A 367 12.18 -8.01 -25.30
CA LEU A 367 13.32 -8.81 -25.77
C LEU A 367 14.25 -8.06 -26.72
N ALA A 368 13.82 -6.94 -27.33
CA ALA A 368 14.56 -6.25 -28.39
C ALA A 368 15.97 -5.80 -28.00
N ASN A 369 16.21 -5.54 -26.72
CA ASN A 369 17.49 -5.02 -26.20
C ASN A 369 18.22 -6.02 -25.29
N ARG A 370 17.89 -7.32 -25.35
CA ARG A 370 18.53 -8.37 -24.55
C ARG A 370 18.63 -9.67 -25.34
N GLU A 371 19.58 -10.50 -24.95
CA GLU A 371 19.65 -11.88 -25.44
C GLU A 371 18.44 -12.67 -24.91
N ASP A 372 17.79 -13.45 -25.80
CA ASP A 372 16.68 -14.31 -25.43
C ASP A 372 17.20 -15.62 -24.81
N VAL A 373 17.36 -15.61 -23.50
CA VAL A 373 17.77 -16.77 -22.69
C VAL A 373 16.58 -17.56 -22.12
N PHE A 374 15.36 -17.24 -22.54
CA PHE A 374 14.12 -17.79 -21.99
C PHE A 374 13.59 -18.94 -22.89
N GLU A 375 14.39 -19.98 -23.08
CA GLU A 375 14.04 -21.12 -23.96
C GLU A 375 12.78 -21.85 -23.49
N ASP A 376 12.56 -21.93 -22.17
CA ASP A 376 11.41 -22.57 -21.53
C ASP A 376 10.13 -21.69 -21.55
N TYR A 377 10.23 -20.42 -21.93
CA TYR A 377 9.10 -19.51 -21.99
C TYR A 377 8.27 -19.76 -23.27
N GLY A 378 7.37 -20.72 -23.17
CA GLY A 378 6.47 -21.11 -24.27
C GLY A 378 5.10 -21.57 -23.77
N LYS A 379 4.06 -21.47 -24.61
CA LYS A 379 2.68 -21.86 -24.28
C LYS A 379 2.60 -23.31 -23.80
N ALA A 380 3.23 -24.26 -24.51
CA ALA A 380 3.21 -25.67 -24.15
C ALA A 380 3.88 -25.94 -22.79
N SER A 381 5.04 -25.30 -22.52
CA SER A 381 5.71 -25.38 -21.22
C SER A 381 4.84 -24.81 -20.11
N PHE A 382 4.20 -23.67 -20.36
CA PHE A 382 3.30 -23.03 -19.38
C PHE A 382 2.08 -23.91 -19.07
N GLU A 383 1.42 -24.48 -20.09
CA GLU A 383 0.28 -25.38 -19.91
C GLU A 383 0.67 -26.66 -19.14
N ALA A 384 1.85 -27.20 -19.42
CA ALA A 384 2.36 -28.37 -18.68
C ALA A 384 2.59 -28.04 -17.18
N LEU A 385 3.14 -26.86 -16.88
CA LEU A 385 3.33 -26.37 -15.51
C LEU A 385 1.98 -26.09 -14.82
N LEU A 386 1.04 -25.44 -15.50
CA LEU A 386 -0.31 -25.25 -14.96
C LEU A 386 -0.98 -26.60 -14.65
N ALA A 387 -0.93 -27.54 -15.56
CA ALA A 387 -1.55 -28.86 -15.37
C ALA A 387 -0.92 -29.67 -14.23
N ARG A 388 0.34 -29.39 -13.86
CA ARG A 388 0.98 -29.97 -12.68
C ARG A 388 0.34 -29.49 -11.37
N ASP A 389 0.04 -28.17 -11.27
CA ASP A 389 -0.31 -27.51 -10.02
C ASP A 389 -1.81 -27.14 -9.91
N PHE A 390 -2.53 -27.08 -11.03
CA PHE A 390 -3.94 -26.69 -11.12
C PHE A 390 -4.73 -27.61 -12.04
N ALA A 391 -6.05 -27.59 -11.94
CA ALA A 391 -6.95 -28.07 -12.97
C ALA A 391 -7.25 -26.92 -13.96
N ILE A 392 -6.93 -27.09 -15.24
CA ILE A 392 -7.34 -26.14 -16.28
C ILE A 392 -8.82 -26.42 -16.61
N GLU A 393 -9.71 -25.57 -16.11
CA GLU A 393 -11.17 -25.74 -16.27
C GLU A 393 -11.65 -25.22 -17.63
N ARG A 394 -11.11 -24.07 -18.04
CA ARG A 394 -11.44 -23.41 -19.31
C ARG A 394 -10.23 -22.63 -19.81
N GLN A 395 -10.12 -22.52 -21.14
CA GLN A 395 -9.14 -21.65 -21.79
C GLN A 395 -9.76 -20.91 -22.95
N PHE A 396 -9.17 -19.77 -23.32
CA PHE A 396 -9.64 -18.94 -24.41
C PHE A 396 -8.46 -18.19 -25.06
N ASP A 397 -8.31 -18.36 -26.38
CA ASP A 397 -7.28 -17.65 -27.14
C ASP A 397 -7.78 -16.27 -27.59
N LEU A 398 -6.97 -15.25 -27.31
CA LEU A 398 -7.17 -13.88 -27.73
C LEU A 398 -6.24 -13.53 -28.90
N LYS A 399 -6.64 -12.52 -29.67
CA LYS A 399 -5.80 -11.82 -30.65
C LYS A 399 -4.83 -12.72 -31.43
N GLY A 400 -5.35 -13.47 -32.39
CA GLY A 400 -4.53 -14.25 -33.31
C GLY A 400 -3.65 -15.33 -32.64
N GLY A 401 -3.97 -15.75 -31.41
CA GLY A 401 -3.25 -16.79 -30.68
C GLY A 401 -2.00 -16.35 -29.94
N THR A 402 -1.69 -15.04 -29.91
CA THR A 402 -0.53 -14.54 -29.15
C THR A 402 -0.79 -14.44 -27.64
N ARG A 403 -2.07 -14.51 -27.23
CA ARG A 403 -2.49 -14.47 -25.83
C ARG A 403 -3.55 -15.51 -25.54
N THR A 404 -3.41 -16.20 -24.41
CA THR A 404 -4.35 -17.22 -23.94
C THR A 404 -4.69 -16.98 -22.49
N ILE A 405 -5.98 -16.99 -22.14
CA ILE A 405 -6.47 -16.88 -20.77
C ILE A 405 -6.92 -18.25 -20.30
N TYR A 406 -6.57 -18.60 -19.06
CA TYR A 406 -6.91 -19.86 -18.41
C TYR A 406 -7.70 -19.59 -17.14
N ALA A 407 -8.82 -20.27 -16.96
CA ALA A 407 -9.50 -20.39 -15.67
C ALA A 407 -9.02 -21.67 -15.00
N LEU A 408 -8.52 -21.52 -13.79
CA LEU A 408 -7.84 -22.55 -13.03
C LEU A 408 -8.65 -22.88 -11.77
N GLY A 409 -8.84 -24.15 -11.54
CA GLY A 409 -9.41 -24.69 -10.31
C GLY A 409 -8.40 -25.46 -9.46
N PRO A 410 -8.79 -25.85 -8.25
CA PRO A 410 -7.93 -26.69 -7.41
C PRO A 410 -7.70 -28.04 -8.06
N LYS A 411 -6.46 -28.51 -8.02
CA LYS A 411 -6.15 -29.88 -8.43
C LYS A 411 -6.52 -30.81 -7.28
N ALA A 412 -7.25 -31.89 -7.60
CA ALA A 412 -7.67 -32.93 -6.67
C ALA A 412 -6.46 -33.66 -6.02
#